data_0b304ab0eff2c574a7d335f595a82b34
#
_entry.id   0b304ab0eff2c574a7d335f595a82b34
#
_cell.length_a   1.000
_cell.length_b   1.000
_cell.length_c   1.000
_cell.angle_alpha   90.00
_cell.angle_beta   90.00
_cell.angle_gamma   90.00
#
_symmetry.space_group_name_H-M   'P 1'
#
loop_
_entity.id
_entity.type
_entity.pdbx_description
1 polymer ?
#
loop_
_entity_poly.entity_id
_entity_poly.type
_entity_poly.pdbx_seq_one_letter_code
_entity_poly.pdbx_strand_id
1 'polypeptide(L)'
;MDDGVKGYLHLTFDIAHVLAAGAWVGALAAFVLLASTRQAASSETVEILSHTSNGFARLGTLIVATLFATGTFNYFLIVGPTINGLFTTPYGRLLLIKLALFALMLGLAAANRYRLSPRLAAAVRAADHVHAVIALRRSLVMETSLAILILALVAWLGVLSPPGT
;
A
#
# COMPACT_ATOMS: atom_id res chain seq x y z
N MET A 1 -24.58 10.05 25.61
CA MET A 1 -24.68 10.60 24.24
C MET A 1 -23.36 10.56 23.47
N ASP A 2 -22.20 10.56 24.15
CA ASP A 2 -20.89 10.55 23.46
C ASP A 2 -20.48 9.20 22.86
N ASP A 3 -20.95 8.08 23.39
CA ASP A 3 -20.51 6.75 22.91
C ASP A 3 -21.05 6.39 21.52
N GLY A 4 -22.23 6.90 21.15
CA GLY A 4 -22.79 6.71 19.81
C GLY A 4 -21.99 7.43 18.72
N VAL A 5 -21.59 8.67 18.98
CA VAL A 5 -20.81 9.49 18.02
C VAL A 5 -19.41 8.90 17.83
N LYS A 6 -18.75 8.44 18.89
CA LYS A 6 -17.46 7.77 18.81
C LYS A 6 -17.54 6.47 18.00
N GLY A 7 -18.61 5.69 18.19
CA GLY A 7 -18.84 4.47 17.41
C GLY A 7 -19.02 4.74 15.92
N TYR A 8 -19.79 5.76 15.54
CA TYR A 8 -19.97 6.15 14.14
C TYR A 8 -18.67 6.67 13.51
N LEU A 9 -17.88 7.46 14.23
CA LEU A 9 -16.58 7.94 13.75
C LEU A 9 -15.63 6.76 13.53
N HIS A 10 -15.52 5.84 14.49
CA HIS A 10 -14.68 4.64 14.35
C HIS A 10 -15.06 3.84 13.12
N LEU A 11 -16.36 3.53 12.94
CA LEU A 11 -16.85 2.81 11.78
C LEU A 11 -16.53 3.52 10.46
N THR A 12 -16.69 4.85 10.43
CA THR A 12 -16.40 5.65 9.22
C THR A 12 -14.91 5.58 8.86
N PHE A 13 -14.01 5.72 9.84
CA PHE A 13 -12.57 5.63 9.61
C PHE A 13 -12.13 4.21 9.23
N ASP A 14 -12.73 3.18 9.79
CA ASP A 14 -12.49 1.79 9.42
C ASP A 14 -12.90 1.51 7.98
N ILE A 15 -14.10 1.92 7.59
CA ILE A 15 -14.59 1.77 6.21
C ILE A 15 -13.66 2.51 5.24
N ALA A 16 -13.30 3.75 5.54
CA ALA A 16 -12.39 4.53 4.69
C ALA A 16 -11.01 3.87 4.57
N HIS A 17 -10.48 3.31 5.68
CA HIS A 17 -9.22 2.57 5.70
C HIS A 17 -9.26 1.33 4.82
N VAL A 18 -10.31 0.51 4.97
CA VAL A 18 -10.47 -0.72 4.18
C VAL A 18 -10.67 -0.43 2.70
N LEU A 19 -11.47 0.59 2.35
CA LEU A 19 -11.66 1.00 0.95
C LEU A 19 -10.34 1.51 0.32
N ALA A 20 -9.59 2.32 1.05
CA ALA A 20 -8.29 2.81 0.59
C ALA A 20 -7.28 1.66 0.43
N ALA A 21 -7.24 0.70 1.37
CA ALA A 21 -6.40 -0.49 1.26
C ALA A 21 -6.80 -1.38 0.07
N GLY A 22 -8.10 -1.59 -0.14
CA GLY A 22 -8.63 -2.32 -1.29
C GLY A 22 -8.29 -1.65 -2.63
N ALA A 23 -8.41 -0.32 -2.71
CA ALA A 23 -8.02 0.44 -3.89
C ALA A 23 -6.52 0.32 -4.18
N TRP A 24 -5.67 0.35 -3.15
CA TRP A 24 -4.22 0.15 -3.31
C TRP A 24 -3.89 -1.24 -3.82
N VAL A 25 -4.42 -2.29 -3.19
CA VAL A 25 -4.18 -3.69 -3.59
C VAL A 25 -4.72 -3.96 -4.98
N GLY A 26 -5.91 -3.44 -5.31
CA GLY A 26 -6.50 -3.55 -6.65
C GLY A 26 -5.64 -2.90 -7.73
N ALA A 27 -5.09 -1.72 -7.46
CA ALA A 27 -4.16 -1.05 -8.37
C ALA A 27 -2.87 -1.85 -8.57
N LEU A 28 -2.26 -2.37 -7.49
CA LEU A 28 -1.09 -3.23 -7.60
C LEU A 28 -1.36 -4.48 -8.43
N ALA A 29 -2.49 -5.15 -8.21
CA ALA A 29 -2.89 -6.31 -8.99
C ALA A 29 -3.04 -5.96 -10.48
N ALA A 30 -3.70 -4.85 -10.80
CA ALA A 30 -3.86 -4.38 -12.18
C ALA A 30 -2.49 -4.09 -12.86
N PHE A 31 -1.57 -3.42 -12.15
CA PHE A 31 -0.23 -3.15 -12.66
C PHE A 31 0.59 -4.45 -12.86
N VAL A 32 0.52 -5.40 -11.92
CA VAL A 32 1.20 -6.69 -12.05
C VAL A 32 0.66 -7.48 -13.24
N LEU A 33 -0.65 -7.53 -13.41
CA LEU A 33 -1.28 -8.21 -14.54
C LEU A 33 -0.84 -7.57 -15.85
N LEU A 34 -0.89 -6.24 -15.97
CA LEU A 34 -0.46 -5.51 -17.17
C LEU A 34 1.03 -5.76 -17.48
N ALA A 35 1.90 -5.70 -16.46
CA ALA A 35 3.33 -5.95 -16.62
C ALA A 35 3.69 -7.44 -16.85
N SER A 36 2.73 -8.35 -16.67
CA SER A 36 2.92 -9.80 -16.80
C SER A 36 2.40 -10.36 -18.11
N THR A 37 1.74 -9.57 -18.95
CA THR A 37 1.26 -10.01 -20.26
C THR A 37 2.42 -10.41 -21.17
N ARG A 38 2.20 -11.36 -22.09
CA ARG A 38 3.23 -11.77 -23.09
C ARG A 38 3.67 -10.60 -23.99
N GLN A 39 2.82 -9.58 -24.12
CA GLN A 39 3.09 -8.35 -24.87
C GLN A 39 3.70 -7.25 -23.99
N ALA A 40 4.06 -7.53 -22.73
CA ALA A 40 4.59 -6.52 -21.81
C ALA A 40 5.87 -5.80 -22.33
N ALA A 41 6.57 -6.41 -23.29
CA ALA A 41 7.72 -5.82 -23.98
C ALA A 41 7.34 -5.13 -25.30
N SER A 42 6.08 -5.10 -25.72
CA SER A 42 5.67 -4.31 -26.89
C SER A 42 5.68 -2.81 -26.55
N SER A 43 6.06 -1.99 -27.50
CA SER A 43 6.13 -0.52 -27.31
C SER A 43 4.78 0.04 -26.83
N GLU A 44 3.67 -0.46 -27.34
CA GLU A 44 2.32 -0.04 -26.98
C GLU A 44 2.00 -0.34 -25.51
N THR A 45 2.26 -1.57 -25.03
CA THR A 45 2.01 -1.96 -23.64
C THR A 45 2.89 -1.18 -22.67
N VAL A 46 4.14 -0.91 -23.04
CA VAL A 46 5.08 -0.13 -22.23
C VAL A 46 4.63 1.33 -22.14
N GLU A 47 4.11 1.90 -23.21
CA GLU A 47 3.55 3.26 -23.24
C GLU A 47 2.31 3.35 -22.34
N ILE A 48 1.36 2.40 -22.45
CA ILE A 48 0.19 2.31 -21.57
C ILE A 48 0.63 2.20 -20.11
N LEU A 49 1.58 1.33 -19.80
CA LEU A 49 2.10 1.13 -18.44
C LEU A 49 2.72 2.43 -17.88
N SER A 50 3.50 3.13 -18.68
CA SER A 50 4.12 4.41 -18.32
C SER A 50 3.08 5.49 -18.08
N HIS A 51 2.10 5.62 -18.98
CA HIS A 51 1.03 6.61 -18.87
C HIS A 51 0.13 6.34 -17.65
N THR A 52 -0.28 5.10 -17.45
CA THR A 52 -1.12 4.68 -16.33
C THR A 52 -0.41 4.86 -14.99
N SER A 53 0.88 4.52 -14.91
CA SER A 53 1.71 4.71 -13.70
C SER A 53 1.81 6.20 -13.32
N ASN A 54 1.99 7.08 -14.31
CA ASN A 54 2.03 8.52 -14.07
C ASN A 54 0.66 9.09 -13.65
N GLY A 55 -0.44 8.62 -14.28
CA GLY A 55 -1.80 9.02 -13.92
C GLY A 55 -2.18 8.56 -12.50
N PHE A 56 -1.77 7.36 -12.11
CA PHE A 56 -2.03 6.82 -10.78
C PHE A 56 -1.28 7.55 -9.65
N ALA A 57 -0.25 8.32 -9.97
CA ALA A 57 0.58 8.96 -8.95
C ALA A 57 -0.19 9.90 -8.00
N ARG A 58 -1.19 10.66 -8.50
CA ARG A 58 -2.04 11.53 -7.68
C ARG A 58 -3.01 10.73 -6.82
N LEU A 59 -3.67 9.75 -7.43
CA LEU A 59 -4.60 8.87 -6.73
C LEU A 59 -3.88 8.05 -5.66
N GLY A 60 -2.71 7.50 -5.96
CA GLY A 60 -1.89 6.78 -5.01
C GLY A 60 -1.48 7.63 -3.81
N THR A 61 -1.14 8.92 -4.02
CA THR A 61 -0.85 9.84 -2.92
C THR A 61 -2.08 10.05 -2.03
N LEU A 62 -3.27 10.21 -2.62
CA LEU A 62 -4.52 10.36 -1.86
C LEU A 62 -4.83 9.11 -1.04
N ILE A 63 -4.69 7.91 -1.66
CA ILE A 63 -4.90 6.63 -0.97
C ILE A 63 -3.94 6.51 0.22
N VAL A 64 -2.65 6.79 0.04
CA VAL A 64 -1.64 6.74 1.13
C VAL A 64 -1.97 7.73 2.24
N ALA A 65 -2.34 8.98 1.90
CA ALA A 65 -2.74 9.98 2.89
C ALA A 65 -3.96 9.51 3.69
N THR A 66 -4.96 8.90 3.02
CA THR A 66 -6.13 8.32 3.68
C THR A 66 -5.75 7.16 4.60
N LEU A 67 -4.90 6.24 4.14
CA LEU A 67 -4.43 5.11 4.95
C LEU A 67 -3.66 5.59 6.19
N PHE A 68 -2.81 6.61 6.03
CA PHE A 68 -2.05 7.16 7.14
C PHE A 68 -2.96 7.85 8.16
N ALA A 69 -3.86 8.72 7.71
CA ALA A 69 -4.79 9.44 8.58
C ALA A 69 -5.72 8.49 9.33
N THR A 70 -6.37 7.57 8.61
CA THR A 70 -7.30 6.60 9.20
C THR A 70 -6.58 5.59 10.09
N GLY A 71 -5.39 5.14 9.71
CA GLY A 71 -4.58 4.23 10.52
C GLY A 71 -4.11 4.87 11.83
N THR A 72 -3.70 6.15 11.79
CA THR A 72 -3.33 6.91 12.99
C THR A 72 -4.53 7.10 13.90
N PHE A 73 -5.69 7.44 13.35
CA PHE A 73 -6.91 7.62 14.13
C PHE A 73 -7.34 6.30 14.81
N ASN A 74 -7.35 5.20 14.06
CA ASN A 74 -7.67 3.87 14.60
C ASN A 74 -6.68 3.44 15.69
N TYR A 75 -5.40 3.76 15.55
CA TYR A 75 -4.42 3.52 16.60
C TYR A 75 -4.81 4.20 17.92
N PHE A 76 -5.14 5.48 17.89
CA PHE A 76 -5.54 6.22 19.10
C PHE A 76 -6.83 5.70 19.72
N LEU A 77 -7.77 5.21 18.92
CA LEU A 77 -9.03 4.64 19.42
C LEU A 77 -8.84 3.24 20.05
N ILE A 78 -7.97 2.40 19.47
CA ILE A 78 -7.79 1.00 19.87
C ILE A 78 -6.75 0.86 20.99
N VAL A 79 -5.60 1.52 20.84
CA VAL A 79 -4.45 1.37 21.75
C VAL A 79 -4.38 2.52 22.77
N GLY A 80 -4.99 3.67 22.44
CA GLY A 80 -4.91 4.87 23.24
C GLY A 80 -3.63 5.70 23.01
N PRO A 81 -3.40 6.76 23.80
CA PRO A 81 -2.30 7.71 23.57
C PRO A 81 -0.93 7.19 24.04
N THR A 82 -0.85 5.97 24.59
CA THR A 82 0.39 5.44 25.15
C THR A 82 1.11 4.53 24.16
N ILE A 83 2.42 4.70 24.02
CA ILE A 83 3.26 3.87 23.14
C ILE A 83 3.80 2.61 23.83
N ASN A 84 3.66 2.49 25.16
CA ASN A 84 4.19 1.35 25.91
C ASN A 84 3.57 0.02 25.45
N GLY A 85 2.27 -0.02 25.16
CA GLY A 85 1.58 -1.20 24.68
C GLY A 85 2.11 -1.75 23.34
N LEU A 86 2.74 -0.88 22.51
CA LEU A 86 3.35 -1.29 21.24
C LEU A 86 4.53 -2.26 21.45
N PHE A 87 5.29 -2.09 22.52
CA PHE A 87 6.50 -2.89 22.77
C PHE A 87 6.26 -4.06 23.71
N THR A 88 5.29 -3.95 24.61
CA THR A 88 5.06 -4.90 25.70
C THR A 88 4.04 -5.99 25.35
N THR A 89 3.08 -5.69 24.46
CA THR A 89 2.01 -6.64 24.12
C THR A 89 2.28 -7.37 22.79
N PRO A 90 1.81 -8.65 22.64
CA PRO A 90 1.87 -9.35 21.35
C PRO A 90 1.17 -8.57 20.23
N TYR A 91 0.01 -7.98 20.51
CA TYR A 91 -0.74 -7.13 19.58
C TYR A 91 0.10 -5.93 19.10
N GLY A 92 0.74 -5.23 20.05
CA GLY A 92 1.58 -4.06 19.73
C GLY A 92 2.78 -4.43 18.86
N ARG A 93 3.44 -5.54 19.12
CA ARG A 93 4.57 -6.03 18.31
C ARG A 93 4.15 -6.35 16.87
N LEU A 94 3.01 -7.00 16.69
CA LEU A 94 2.46 -7.26 15.34
C LEU A 94 2.07 -5.97 14.63
N LEU A 95 1.53 -5.00 15.36
CA LEU A 95 1.22 -3.67 14.81
C LEU A 95 2.51 -2.96 14.37
N LEU A 96 3.60 -3.02 15.13
CA LEU A 96 4.89 -2.48 14.72
C LEU A 96 5.43 -3.15 13.44
N ILE A 97 5.30 -4.48 13.34
CA ILE A 97 5.67 -5.21 12.12
C ILE A 97 4.83 -4.73 10.94
N LYS A 98 3.52 -4.58 11.11
CA LYS A 98 2.62 -4.02 10.09
C LYS A 98 3.08 -2.63 9.62
N LEU A 99 3.40 -1.74 10.55
CA LEU A 99 3.87 -0.39 10.23
C LEU A 99 5.21 -0.40 9.49
N ALA A 100 6.15 -1.28 9.88
CA ALA A 100 7.43 -1.45 9.20
C ALA A 100 7.26 -1.98 7.76
N LEU A 101 6.41 -2.98 7.57
CA LEU A 101 6.07 -3.51 6.23
C LEU A 101 5.39 -2.46 5.36
N PHE A 102 4.49 -1.67 5.94
CA PHE A 102 3.82 -0.57 5.24
C PHE A 102 4.82 0.51 4.83
N ALA A 103 5.74 0.92 5.71
CA ALA A 103 6.80 1.87 5.39
C ALA A 103 7.72 1.36 4.26
N LEU A 104 8.08 0.06 4.28
CA LEU A 104 8.84 -0.57 3.21
C LEU A 104 8.09 -0.56 1.88
N MET A 105 6.81 -0.89 1.90
CA MET A 105 5.94 -0.84 0.72
C MET A 105 5.86 0.59 0.14
N LEU A 106 5.70 1.61 0.99
CA LEU A 106 5.74 3.01 0.56
C LEU A 106 7.09 3.41 -0.04
N GLY A 107 8.19 2.90 0.52
CA GLY A 107 9.53 3.10 -0.03
C GLY A 107 9.68 2.54 -1.45
N LEU A 108 9.14 1.35 -1.70
CA LEU A 108 9.09 0.76 -3.05
C LEU A 108 8.20 1.58 -3.99
N ALA A 109 7.00 1.97 -3.55
CA ALA A 109 6.09 2.82 -4.33
C ALA A 109 6.74 4.17 -4.69
N ALA A 110 7.46 4.79 -3.76
CA ALA A 110 8.24 6.00 -4.02
C ALA A 110 9.37 5.75 -5.03
N ALA A 111 10.10 4.64 -4.90
CA ALA A 111 11.13 4.25 -5.86
C ALA A 111 10.54 4.02 -7.26
N ASN A 112 9.38 3.36 -7.35
CA ASN A 112 8.64 3.19 -8.60
C ASN A 112 8.29 4.53 -9.22
N ARG A 113 7.72 5.44 -8.44
CA ARG A 113 7.27 6.76 -8.92
C ARG A 113 8.44 7.65 -9.37
N TYR A 114 9.48 7.77 -8.54
CA TYR A 114 10.52 8.78 -8.73
C TYR A 114 11.76 8.28 -9.49
N ARG A 115 11.95 6.95 -9.60
CA ARG A 115 13.11 6.35 -10.25
C ARG A 115 12.75 5.46 -11.43
N LEU A 116 11.84 4.51 -11.23
CA LEU A 116 11.55 3.48 -12.24
C LEU A 116 10.63 4.00 -13.35
N SER A 117 9.55 4.72 -13.03
CA SER A 117 8.66 5.29 -14.05
C SER A 117 9.34 6.30 -14.98
N PRO A 118 10.17 7.25 -14.51
CA PRO A 118 10.94 8.13 -15.40
C PRO A 118 11.96 7.39 -16.26
N ARG A 119 12.62 6.35 -15.71
CA ARG A 119 13.56 5.51 -16.48
C ARG A 119 12.84 4.72 -17.56
N LEU A 120 11.67 4.17 -17.25
CA LEU A 120 10.82 3.49 -18.23
C LEU A 120 10.45 4.44 -19.37
N ALA A 121 9.98 5.64 -19.06
CA ALA A 121 9.61 6.64 -20.04
C ALA A 121 10.81 7.07 -20.93
N ALA A 122 12.01 7.14 -20.37
CA ALA A 122 13.24 7.42 -21.12
C ALA A 122 13.63 6.23 -22.02
N ALA A 123 13.56 5.00 -21.52
CA ALA A 123 13.87 3.78 -22.24
C ALA A 123 12.90 3.52 -23.41
N VAL A 124 11.62 3.87 -23.27
CA VAL A 124 10.63 3.83 -24.36
C VAL A 124 11.06 4.72 -25.51
N ARG A 125 11.50 5.96 -25.21
CA ARG A 125 11.99 6.90 -26.24
C ARG A 125 13.27 6.42 -26.93
N ALA A 126 14.11 5.65 -26.23
CA ALA A 126 15.36 5.09 -26.76
C ALA A 126 15.18 3.72 -27.45
N ALA A 127 13.96 3.18 -27.53
CA ALA A 127 13.64 1.84 -28.04
C ALA A 127 14.41 0.68 -27.34
N ASP A 128 14.94 0.91 -26.13
CA ASP A 128 15.61 -0.09 -25.28
C ASP A 128 14.92 -0.15 -23.90
N HIS A 129 13.78 -0.86 -23.85
CA HIS A 129 12.91 -0.86 -22.67
C HIS A 129 12.90 -2.17 -21.88
N VAL A 130 13.57 -3.22 -22.36
CA VAL A 130 13.49 -4.57 -21.74
C VAL A 130 13.94 -4.55 -20.28
N HIS A 131 15.10 -3.98 -19.98
CA HIS A 131 15.64 -3.89 -18.63
C HIS A 131 14.77 -3.02 -17.69
N ALA A 132 14.21 -1.94 -18.22
CA ALA A 132 13.33 -1.05 -17.46
C ALA A 132 12.02 -1.73 -17.09
N VAL A 133 11.41 -2.51 -17.98
CA VAL A 133 10.20 -3.31 -17.73
C VAL A 133 10.46 -4.39 -16.69
N ILE A 134 11.58 -5.11 -16.77
CA ILE A 134 11.97 -6.14 -15.79
C ILE A 134 12.12 -5.53 -14.40
N ALA A 135 12.80 -4.38 -14.29
CA ALA A 135 12.99 -3.69 -13.01
C ALA A 135 11.65 -3.25 -12.40
N LEU A 136 10.76 -2.65 -13.20
CA LEU A 136 9.43 -2.25 -12.76
C LEU A 136 8.60 -3.45 -12.31
N ARG A 137 8.56 -4.52 -13.13
CA ARG A 137 7.84 -5.76 -12.78
C ARG A 137 8.32 -6.35 -11.46
N ARG A 138 9.65 -6.44 -11.26
CA ARG A 138 10.22 -6.94 -10.00
C ARG A 138 9.76 -6.09 -8.81
N SER A 139 9.76 -4.78 -8.92
CA SER A 139 9.32 -3.89 -7.87
C SER A 139 7.82 -4.04 -7.57
N LEU A 140 6.96 -4.13 -8.60
CA LEU A 140 5.53 -4.36 -8.45
C LEU A 140 5.22 -5.71 -7.77
N VAL A 141 5.96 -6.77 -8.12
CA VAL A 141 5.83 -8.08 -7.47
C VAL A 141 6.23 -7.99 -6.00
N MET A 142 7.31 -7.28 -5.66
CA MET A 142 7.73 -7.07 -4.27
C MET A 142 6.68 -6.27 -3.48
N GLU A 143 6.13 -5.19 -4.05
CA GLU A 143 5.04 -4.42 -3.41
C GLU A 143 3.81 -5.28 -3.17
N THR A 144 3.40 -6.08 -4.17
CA THR A 144 2.25 -6.98 -4.05
C THR A 144 2.48 -8.04 -2.97
N SER A 145 3.68 -8.61 -2.89
CA SER A 145 4.05 -9.57 -1.85
C SER A 145 3.98 -8.95 -0.45
N LEU A 146 4.45 -7.71 -0.30
CA LEU A 146 4.34 -6.97 0.96
C LEU A 146 2.87 -6.67 1.31
N ALA A 147 2.05 -6.29 0.33
CA ALA A 147 0.63 -6.05 0.55
C ALA A 147 -0.08 -7.32 1.03
N ILE A 148 0.19 -8.48 0.42
CA ILE A 148 -0.36 -9.78 0.85
C ILE A 148 0.11 -10.11 2.28
N LEU A 149 1.38 -9.89 2.60
CA LEU A 149 1.91 -10.13 3.94
C LEU A 149 1.25 -9.22 4.98
N ILE A 150 1.02 -7.94 4.66
CA ILE A 150 0.28 -7.02 5.52
C ILE A 150 -1.16 -7.51 5.74
N LEU A 151 -1.84 -7.96 4.69
CA LEU A 151 -3.21 -8.49 4.80
C LEU A 151 -3.26 -9.74 5.69
N ALA A 152 -2.33 -10.67 5.54
CA ALA A 152 -2.22 -11.85 6.40
C ALA A 152 -1.98 -11.47 7.86
N LEU A 153 -1.12 -10.47 8.11
CA LEU A 153 -0.85 -9.96 9.44
C LEU A 153 -2.09 -9.28 10.06
N VAL A 154 -2.85 -8.52 9.25
CA VAL A 154 -4.10 -7.89 9.70
C VAL A 154 -5.15 -8.93 10.03
N ALA A 155 -5.28 -9.99 9.24
CA ALA A 155 -6.17 -11.11 9.54
C ALA A 155 -5.79 -11.77 10.88
N TRP A 156 -4.49 -11.94 11.14
CA TRP A 156 -4.02 -12.44 12.44
C TRP A 156 -4.32 -11.48 13.60
N LEU A 157 -4.04 -10.19 13.41
CA LEU A 157 -4.35 -9.17 14.42
C LEU A 157 -5.84 -9.15 14.81
N GLY A 158 -6.73 -9.42 13.85
CA GLY A 158 -8.18 -9.47 14.08
C GLY A 158 -8.63 -10.63 14.99
N VAL A 159 -7.78 -11.63 15.21
CA VAL A 159 -8.04 -12.77 16.13
C VAL A 159 -7.50 -12.52 17.53
N LEU A 160 -6.62 -11.53 17.70
CA LEU A 160 -6.00 -11.20 18.98
C LEU A 160 -6.83 -10.13 19.72
N SER A 161 -6.95 -10.28 21.05
CA SER A 161 -7.57 -9.25 21.89
C SER A 161 -6.69 -7.99 21.89
N PRO A 162 -7.27 -6.80 21.69
CA PRO A 162 -6.54 -5.54 21.85
C PRO A 162 -6.03 -5.36 23.28
N PRO A 163 -4.95 -4.61 23.50
CA PRO A 163 -4.47 -4.30 24.83
C PRO A 163 -5.52 -3.42 25.55
N GLY A 164 -6.04 -3.88 26.69
CA GLY A 164 -6.99 -3.12 27.53
C GLY A 164 -8.42 -3.60 27.51
N THR A 165 -8.72 -4.74 26.91
CA THR A 165 -10.02 -5.47 27.05
C THR A 165 -9.90 -6.59 28.06
#